data_0ca9bd0b4f743b668ee71ba454c41012
#
_entry.id   0ca9bd0b4f743b668ee71ba454c41012
#
_cell.length_a   1.000
_cell.length_b   1.000
_cell.length_c   1.000
_cell.angle_alpha   90.00
_cell.angle_beta   90.00
_cell.angle_gamma   90.00
#
_symmetry.space_group_name_H-M   'P 1'
#
loop_
_entity.id
_entity.type
_entity.pdbx_description
1 polymer ?
#
loop_
_entity_poly.entity_id
_entity_poly.type
_entity_poly.pdbx_seq_one_letter_code
_entity_poly.pdbx_strand_id
1 'polypeptide(L)'
;MSELLQRVESSADRRRLFARGQKILVAVSGGADSLVLLHALHALAPRHRWQLSVAHFNHRLRGRASDADEQLVRQTARKLRLKCFTDSADVKAFAARAKISVEMAARKFRHQFLARTARAQKIATVALAHHADDQVELFFLRLLRGTGGEGLAGMKWRSLSAADQTIALVRPLLDFSKTELLAFARENKIRFRDDASNFAADFLRNRIRHELLPLLRKKYQPAVDRTVLRLMDVAGTEAEFVGAVAARILHRKLKTKKPFAELPLAIQRRLIRHQLIALRIPPEFALVEQLRETPDQAVSVTTGVTVTRDAAGQISCQQPPTAAFNAAELKVKLAGKRGQLPFAGQEFSWALKPFAGTRGRATRLTELFDADKVGGEIILRHWRAGDRFQPIGLKSAVKLQDLFVNAKIPAARRRTLVLATTRTGEIFWVPGLRIGERFKLTPATRRQLVWQWRAPGPGTNRPDAKPD
;
A
#
# COMPACT_ATOMS: atom_id res chain seq x y z
N MET A 1 -44.96 10.96 -7.81
CA MET A 1 -43.55 10.61 -7.57
C MET A 1 -43.45 10.00 -6.18
N SER A 2 -42.85 8.84 -6.01
CA SER A 2 -42.75 8.21 -4.68
C SER A 2 -41.91 9.05 -3.73
N GLU A 3 -42.09 8.89 -2.42
CA GLU A 3 -41.36 9.61 -1.38
C GLU A 3 -39.82 9.41 -1.54
N LEU A 4 -39.38 8.19 -1.84
CA LEU A 4 -37.97 7.90 -2.07
C LEU A 4 -37.41 8.74 -3.23
N LEU A 5 -38.08 8.85 -4.35
CA LEU A 5 -37.65 9.66 -5.49
C LEU A 5 -37.52 11.14 -5.14
N GLN A 6 -38.50 11.70 -4.38
CA GLN A 6 -38.44 13.08 -3.92
C GLN A 6 -37.23 13.33 -3.03
N ARG A 7 -36.93 12.41 -2.10
CA ARG A 7 -35.78 12.49 -1.19
C ARG A 7 -34.46 12.34 -1.94
N VAL A 8 -34.37 11.43 -2.93
CA VAL A 8 -33.17 11.27 -3.78
C VAL A 8 -32.92 12.56 -4.58
N GLU A 9 -33.94 13.14 -5.18
CA GLU A 9 -33.84 14.39 -5.91
C GLU A 9 -33.39 15.54 -5.00
N SER A 10 -34.07 15.75 -3.87
CA SER A 10 -33.72 16.78 -2.89
C SER A 10 -32.29 16.61 -2.33
N SER A 11 -31.88 15.38 -2.07
CA SER A 11 -30.52 15.07 -1.59
C SER A 11 -29.46 15.37 -2.66
N ALA A 12 -29.74 14.99 -3.91
CA ALA A 12 -28.85 15.24 -5.05
C ALA A 12 -28.68 16.73 -5.33
N ASP A 13 -29.77 17.48 -5.29
CA ASP A 13 -29.77 18.93 -5.55
C ASP A 13 -29.05 19.70 -4.42
N ARG A 14 -29.42 19.46 -3.16
CA ARG A 14 -28.80 20.09 -1.98
C ARG A 14 -27.29 19.90 -1.94
N ARG A 15 -26.83 18.72 -2.36
CA ARG A 15 -25.40 18.36 -2.38
C ARG A 15 -24.72 18.58 -3.74
N ARG A 16 -25.47 19.09 -4.71
CA ARG A 16 -24.98 19.37 -6.08
C ARG A 16 -24.26 18.16 -6.68
N LEU A 17 -24.89 16.97 -6.57
CA LEU A 17 -24.27 15.74 -7.04
C LEU A 17 -24.21 15.67 -8.56
N PHE A 18 -25.24 16.20 -9.24
CA PHE A 18 -25.35 16.18 -10.69
C PHE A 18 -25.73 17.57 -11.23
N ALA A 19 -25.23 17.89 -12.40
CA ALA A 19 -25.66 19.07 -13.14
C ALA A 19 -26.80 18.69 -14.11
N ARG A 20 -27.60 19.69 -14.51
CA ARG A 20 -28.64 19.52 -15.53
C ARG A 20 -28.03 19.11 -16.87
N GLY A 21 -28.63 18.16 -17.58
CA GLY A 21 -28.12 17.65 -18.87
C GLY A 21 -26.89 16.76 -18.79
N GLN A 22 -26.45 16.43 -17.58
CA GLN A 22 -25.18 15.70 -17.38
C GLN A 22 -25.25 14.24 -17.84
N LYS A 23 -24.15 13.76 -18.40
CA LYS A 23 -23.92 12.33 -18.65
C LYS A 23 -23.50 11.65 -17.33
N ILE A 24 -24.14 10.53 -17.00
CA ILE A 24 -23.92 9.79 -15.74
C ILE A 24 -23.72 8.32 -16.07
N LEU A 25 -22.64 7.72 -15.58
CA LEU A 25 -22.40 6.29 -15.64
C LEU A 25 -22.87 5.67 -14.32
N VAL A 26 -23.88 4.82 -14.35
CA VAL A 26 -24.41 4.13 -13.16
C VAL A 26 -23.73 2.78 -13.03
N ALA A 27 -23.02 2.56 -11.91
CA ALA A 27 -22.39 1.29 -11.60
C ALA A 27 -23.44 0.31 -11.03
N VAL A 28 -23.72 -0.77 -11.74
CA VAL A 28 -24.77 -1.74 -11.39
C VAL A 28 -24.17 -3.12 -11.20
N SER A 29 -24.32 -3.70 -9.99
CA SER A 29 -23.83 -5.04 -9.66
C SER A 29 -24.83 -6.16 -9.96
N GLY A 30 -26.12 -5.84 -10.08
CA GLY A 30 -27.22 -6.81 -10.15
C GLY A 30 -27.96 -7.00 -8.82
N GLY A 31 -27.40 -6.52 -7.72
CA GLY A 31 -28.04 -6.50 -6.41
C GLY A 31 -29.06 -5.35 -6.25
N ALA A 32 -29.94 -5.46 -5.24
CA ALA A 32 -31.06 -4.55 -4.99
C ALA A 32 -30.65 -3.09 -5.01
N ASP A 33 -29.61 -2.70 -4.25
CA ASP A 33 -29.21 -1.29 -4.08
C ASP A 33 -28.83 -0.63 -5.40
N SER A 34 -28.05 -1.35 -6.21
CA SER A 34 -27.57 -0.84 -7.50
C SER A 34 -28.70 -0.73 -8.53
N LEU A 35 -29.66 -1.64 -8.49
CA LEU A 35 -30.83 -1.58 -9.38
C LEU A 35 -31.82 -0.52 -8.92
N VAL A 36 -32.02 -0.33 -7.62
CA VAL A 36 -32.79 0.79 -7.07
C VAL A 36 -32.19 2.12 -7.50
N LEU A 37 -30.86 2.30 -7.35
CA LEU A 37 -30.18 3.50 -7.83
C LEU A 37 -30.43 3.74 -9.32
N LEU A 38 -30.29 2.70 -10.15
CA LEU A 38 -30.53 2.82 -11.59
C LEU A 38 -31.96 3.26 -11.89
N HIS A 39 -32.96 2.62 -11.28
CA HIS A 39 -34.37 2.95 -11.49
C HIS A 39 -34.71 4.35 -10.97
N ALA A 40 -34.19 4.74 -9.79
CA ALA A 40 -34.42 6.08 -9.25
C ALA A 40 -33.83 7.18 -10.15
N LEU A 41 -32.60 7.03 -10.59
CA LEU A 41 -31.98 7.99 -11.50
C LEU A 41 -32.68 8.00 -12.87
N HIS A 42 -33.12 6.84 -13.38
CA HIS A 42 -33.87 6.76 -14.65
C HIS A 42 -35.21 7.49 -14.56
N ALA A 43 -35.95 7.34 -13.46
CA ALA A 43 -37.20 8.04 -13.25
C ALA A 43 -37.04 9.56 -13.16
N LEU A 44 -35.92 10.04 -12.60
CA LEU A 44 -35.61 11.46 -12.47
C LEU A 44 -34.94 12.06 -13.73
N ALA A 45 -34.34 11.20 -14.58
CA ALA A 45 -33.56 11.63 -15.74
C ALA A 45 -34.28 12.59 -16.70
N PRO A 46 -35.59 12.39 -17.07
CA PRO A 46 -36.27 13.29 -17.99
C PRO A 46 -36.36 14.71 -17.44
N ARG A 47 -36.65 14.85 -16.13
CA ARG A 47 -36.80 16.14 -15.45
C ARG A 47 -35.53 16.97 -15.42
N HIS A 48 -34.39 16.28 -15.19
CA HIS A 48 -33.07 16.90 -15.12
C HIS A 48 -32.30 16.84 -16.45
N ARG A 49 -32.84 16.23 -17.48
CA ARG A 49 -32.22 15.96 -18.80
C ARG A 49 -30.93 15.14 -18.66
N TRP A 50 -30.83 14.26 -17.66
CA TRP A 50 -29.67 13.40 -17.47
C TRP A 50 -29.58 12.34 -18.58
N GLN A 51 -28.36 12.06 -19.02
CA GLN A 51 -28.05 11.02 -20.01
C GLN A 51 -27.41 9.84 -19.28
N LEU A 52 -28.16 8.79 -19.01
CA LEU A 52 -27.70 7.65 -18.24
C LEU A 52 -27.07 6.59 -19.14
N SER A 53 -26.03 5.96 -18.59
CA SER A 53 -25.47 4.71 -19.12
C SER A 53 -25.17 3.77 -17.96
N VAL A 54 -25.16 2.47 -18.20
CA VAL A 54 -24.95 1.43 -17.19
C VAL A 54 -23.55 0.84 -17.37
N ALA A 55 -22.86 0.59 -16.24
CA ALA A 55 -21.60 -0.15 -16.20
C ALA A 55 -21.71 -1.32 -15.22
N HIS A 56 -21.39 -2.53 -15.69
CA HIS A 56 -21.33 -3.74 -14.87
C HIS A 56 -19.99 -4.41 -15.02
N PHE A 57 -19.36 -4.79 -13.90
CA PHE A 57 -18.12 -5.55 -13.90
C PHE A 57 -18.33 -6.94 -13.30
N ASN A 58 -18.13 -7.98 -14.12
CA ASN A 58 -18.26 -9.36 -13.70
C ASN A 58 -16.93 -9.86 -13.13
N HIS A 59 -16.89 -10.06 -11.81
CA HIS A 59 -15.69 -10.51 -11.09
C HIS A 59 -15.35 -12.00 -11.29
N ARG A 60 -16.24 -12.77 -11.93
CA ARG A 60 -16.15 -14.23 -12.13
C ARG A 60 -15.88 -15.04 -10.84
N LEU A 61 -16.30 -14.52 -9.69
CA LEU A 61 -16.06 -15.17 -8.40
C LEU A 61 -17.00 -16.33 -8.10
N ARG A 62 -18.19 -16.35 -8.74
CA ARG A 62 -19.30 -17.27 -8.47
C ARG A 62 -19.73 -18.08 -9.71
N GLY A 63 -18.89 -18.16 -10.73
CA GLY A 63 -19.20 -18.90 -11.96
C GLY A 63 -20.55 -18.47 -12.57
N ARG A 64 -21.43 -19.42 -12.86
CA ARG A 64 -22.76 -19.18 -13.48
C ARG A 64 -23.62 -18.12 -12.76
N ALA A 65 -23.48 -17.97 -11.44
CA ALA A 65 -24.23 -16.95 -10.71
C ALA A 65 -23.75 -15.52 -11.07
N SER A 66 -22.44 -15.32 -11.28
CA SER A 66 -21.91 -14.03 -11.74
C SER A 66 -22.39 -13.70 -13.17
N ASP A 67 -22.47 -14.70 -14.03
CA ASP A 67 -22.97 -14.51 -15.42
C ASP A 67 -24.47 -14.19 -15.42
N ALA A 68 -25.26 -14.81 -14.53
CA ALA A 68 -26.67 -14.49 -14.37
C ALA A 68 -26.91 -13.06 -13.85
N ASP A 69 -26.02 -12.53 -13.00
CA ASP A 69 -26.06 -11.13 -12.58
C ASP A 69 -25.81 -10.18 -13.77
N GLU A 70 -24.80 -10.46 -14.59
CA GLU A 70 -24.52 -9.71 -15.80
C GLU A 70 -25.71 -9.73 -16.78
N GLN A 71 -26.34 -10.90 -16.98
CA GLN A 71 -27.52 -11.03 -17.83
C GLN A 71 -28.69 -10.20 -17.31
N LEU A 72 -28.95 -10.21 -15.99
CA LEU A 72 -29.99 -9.38 -15.38
C LEU A 72 -29.74 -7.89 -15.64
N VAL A 73 -28.49 -7.43 -15.46
CA VAL A 73 -28.13 -6.03 -15.68
C VAL A 73 -28.30 -5.64 -17.16
N ARG A 74 -27.85 -6.48 -18.10
CA ARG A 74 -28.03 -6.25 -19.55
C ARG A 74 -29.51 -6.20 -19.92
N GLN A 75 -30.35 -7.11 -19.40
CA GLN A 75 -31.79 -7.14 -19.63
C GLN A 75 -32.46 -5.88 -19.09
N THR A 76 -32.10 -5.45 -17.84
CA THR A 76 -32.62 -4.25 -17.24
C THR A 76 -32.24 -3.00 -18.03
N ALA A 77 -30.98 -2.87 -18.42
CA ALA A 77 -30.53 -1.74 -19.22
C ALA A 77 -31.25 -1.68 -20.58
N ARG A 78 -31.48 -2.83 -21.24
CA ARG A 78 -32.25 -2.92 -22.49
C ARG A 78 -33.71 -2.47 -22.30
N LYS A 79 -34.38 -2.92 -21.23
CA LYS A 79 -35.74 -2.50 -20.89
C LYS A 79 -35.85 -1.00 -20.68
N LEU A 80 -34.85 -0.41 -20.04
CA LEU A 80 -34.77 1.03 -19.78
C LEU A 80 -34.21 1.83 -20.97
N ARG A 81 -33.90 1.18 -22.09
CA ARG A 81 -33.29 1.78 -23.31
C ARG A 81 -31.97 2.51 -23.04
N LEU A 82 -31.15 1.97 -22.13
CA LEU A 82 -29.87 2.53 -21.73
C LEU A 82 -28.71 1.74 -22.36
N LYS A 83 -27.62 2.45 -22.71
CA LYS A 83 -26.36 1.81 -23.10
C LYS A 83 -25.78 1.06 -21.89
N CYS A 84 -25.34 -0.17 -22.10
CA CYS A 84 -24.76 -1.01 -21.06
C CYS A 84 -23.35 -1.43 -21.46
N PHE A 85 -22.39 -1.12 -20.63
CA PHE A 85 -20.98 -1.51 -20.76
C PHE A 85 -20.67 -2.58 -19.73
N THR A 86 -20.08 -3.69 -20.19
CA THR A 86 -19.69 -4.78 -19.29
C THR A 86 -18.24 -5.18 -19.57
N ASP A 87 -17.58 -5.65 -18.53
CA ASP A 87 -16.24 -6.25 -18.62
C ASP A 87 -16.10 -7.29 -17.52
N SER A 88 -15.09 -8.15 -17.62
CA SER A 88 -14.84 -9.19 -16.64
C SER A 88 -13.36 -9.46 -16.45
N ALA A 89 -12.98 -10.00 -15.29
CA ALA A 89 -11.63 -10.50 -15.04
C ALA A 89 -11.64 -11.69 -14.07
N ASP A 90 -10.64 -12.53 -14.18
CA ASP A 90 -10.34 -13.54 -13.17
C ASP A 90 -9.63 -12.89 -11.98
N VAL A 91 -10.45 -12.43 -11.01
CA VAL A 91 -9.98 -11.73 -9.82
C VAL A 91 -9.17 -12.66 -8.91
N LYS A 92 -9.53 -13.96 -8.82
CA LYS A 92 -8.81 -14.93 -7.95
C LYS A 92 -7.39 -15.15 -8.42
N ALA A 93 -7.19 -15.40 -9.72
CA ALA A 93 -5.87 -15.60 -10.30
C ALA A 93 -4.97 -14.34 -10.11
N PHE A 94 -5.54 -13.15 -10.30
CA PHE A 94 -4.79 -11.92 -10.06
C PHE A 94 -4.44 -11.71 -8.58
N ALA A 95 -5.38 -11.93 -7.65
CA ALA A 95 -5.17 -11.78 -6.21
C ALA A 95 -4.01 -12.67 -5.73
N ALA A 96 -3.99 -13.95 -6.15
CA ALA A 96 -2.93 -14.90 -5.83
C ALA A 96 -1.56 -14.43 -6.35
N ARG A 97 -1.48 -14.00 -7.62
CA ARG A 97 -0.24 -13.53 -8.23
C ARG A 97 0.28 -12.23 -7.61
N ALA A 98 -0.62 -11.30 -7.30
CA ALA A 98 -0.28 -10.00 -6.70
C ALA A 98 -0.12 -10.05 -5.18
N LYS A 99 -0.39 -11.21 -4.52
CA LYS A 99 -0.35 -11.41 -3.06
C LYS A 99 -1.21 -10.39 -2.29
N ILE A 100 -2.40 -10.10 -2.80
CA ILE A 100 -3.40 -9.21 -2.17
C ILE A 100 -4.70 -9.99 -1.93
N SER A 101 -5.59 -9.44 -1.08
CA SER A 101 -6.89 -10.05 -0.88
C SER A 101 -7.75 -10.03 -2.16
N VAL A 102 -8.63 -11.01 -2.30
CA VAL A 102 -9.59 -11.09 -3.42
C VAL A 102 -10.47 -9.84 -3.48
N GLU A 103 -10.84 -9.29 -2.31
CA GLU A 103 -11.61 -8.06 -2.22
C GLU A 103 -10.85 -6.84 -2.76
N MET A 104 -9.58 -6.69 -2.37
CA MET A 104 -8.73 -5.62 -2.90
C MET A 104 -8.55 -5.72 -4.42
N ALA A 105 -8.37 -6.93 -4.93
CA ALA A 105 -8.26 -7.19 -6.36
C ALA A 105 -9.57 -6.85 -7.09
N ALA A 106 -10.71 -7.32 -6.57
CA ALA A 106 -12.04 -7.03 -7.12
C ALA A 106 -12.32 -5.51 -7.15
N ARG A 107 -12.04 -4.82 -6.05
CA ARG A 107 -12.17 -3.37 -5.95
C ARG A 107 -11.29 -2.63 -6.96
N LYS A 108 -10.03 -3.05 -7.12
CA LYS A 108 -9.08 -2.46 -8.08
C LYS A 108 -9.60 -2.59 -9.52
N PHE A 109 -9.96 -3.79 -9.95
CA PHE A 109 -10.49 -4.02 -11.30
C PHE A 109 -11.76 -3.24 -11.57
N ARG A 110 -12.71 -3.25 -10.62
CA ARG A 110 -13.95 -2.48 -10.74
C ARG A 110 -13.68 -0.98 -10.93
N HIS A 111 -12.81 -0.39 -10.11
CA HIS A 111 -12.48 1.04 -10.23
C HIS A 111 -11.77 1.36 -11.54
N GLN A 112 -10.84 0.51 -12.00
CA GLN A 112 -10.16 0.68 -13.28
C GLN A 112 -11.13 0.57 -14.46
N PHE A 113 -12.04 -0.41 -14.43
CA PHE A 113 -13.08 -0.56 -15.46
C PHE A 113 -13.99 0.65 -15.51
N LEU A 114 -14.53 1.09 -14.36
CA LEU A 114 -15.42 2.26 -14.31
C LEU A 114 -14.73 3.52 -14.83
N ALA A 115 -13.47 3.75 -14.45
CA ALA A 115 -12.69 4.89 -14.92
C ALA A 115 -12.43 4.83 -16.43
N ARG A 116 -12.00 3.67 -16.96
CA ARG A 116 -11.77 3.46 -18.38
C ARG A 116 -13.04 3.67 -19.21
N THR A 117 -14.16 3.10 -18.77
CA THR A 117 -15.45 3.24 -19.44
C THR A 117 -15.94 4.67 -19.43
N ALA A 118 -15.88 5.35 -18.26
CA ALA A 118 -16.28 6.75 -18.14
C ALA A 118 -15.46 7.66 -19.05
N ARG A 119 -14.15 7.47 -19.11
CA ARG A 119 -13.25 8.22 -20.00
C ARG A 119 -13.59 7.98 -21.48
N ALA A 120 -13.76 6.73 -21.90
CA ALA A 120 -14.08 6.37 -23.28
C ALA A 120 -15.42 6.96 -23.75
N GLN A 121 -16.39 7.09 -22.82
CA GLN A 121 -17.70 7.67 -23.11
C GLN A 121 -17.77 9.18 -22.86
N LYS A 122 -16.68 9.83 -22.48
CA LYS A 122 -16.62 11.26 -22.10
C LYS A 122 -17.64 11.57 -21.00
N ILE A 123 -17.67 10.73 -19.93
CA ILE A 123 -18.52 10.87 -18.76
C ILE A 123 -17.64 11.20 -17.56
N ALA A 124 -17.88 12.35 -16.93
CA ALA A 124 -17.09 12.80 -15.78
C ALA A 124 -17.63 12.32 -14.42
N THR A 125 -18.79 11.62 -14.38
CA THR A 125 -19.44 11.25 -13.12
C THR A 125 -19.95 9.81 -13.15
N VAL A 126 -19.57 9.05 -12.13
CA VAL A 126 -20.02 7.68 -11.88
C VAL A 126 -20.86 7.65 -10.62
N ALA A 127 -22.08 7.13 -10.70
CA ALA A 127 -22.98 6.95 -9.56
C ALA A 127 -22.82 5.55 -8.96
N LEU A 128 -22.65 5.50 -7.63
CA LEU A 128 -22.47 4.28 -6.83
C LEU A 128 -23.60 4.13 -5.81
N ALA A 129 -24.07 2.92 -5.59
CA ALA A 129 -25.23 2.60 -4.74
C ALA A 129 -24.86 2.32 -3.26
N HIS A 130 -23.86 3.01 -2.73
CA HIS A 130 -23.59 2.95 -1.28
C HIS A 130 -24.73 3.63 -0.52
N HIS A 131 -25.11 3.06 0.62
CA HIS A 131 -26.27 3.49 1.40
C HIS A 131 -25.93 3.68 2.90
N ALA A 132 -26.91 4.07 3.72
CA ALA A 132 -26.71 4.41 5.12
C ALA A 132 -26.11 3.27 5.95
N ASP A 133 -26.55 2.02 5.74
CA ASP A 133 -25.99 0.87 6.47
C ASP A 133 -24.51 0.65 6.14
N ASP A 134 -24.08 0.88 4.87
CA ASP A 134 -22.66 0.84 4.51
C ASP A 134 -21.84 1.90 5.26
N GLN A 135 -22.42 3.06 5.54
CA GLN A 135 -21.79 4.11 6.33
C GLN A 135 -21.61 3.67 7.78
N VAL A 136 -22.65 3.11 8.39
CA VAL A 136 -22.62 2.61 9.77
C VAL A 136 -21.61 1.48 9.92
N GLU A 137 -21.59 0.52 9.01
CA GLU A 137 -20.57 -0.54 8.98
C GLU A 137 -19.16 0.02 8.89
N LEU A 138 -18.96 0.98 7.98
CA LEU A 138 -17.66 1.62 7.79
C LEU A 138 -17.21 2.42 9.02
N PHE A 139 -18.16 3.07 9.72
CA PHE A 139 -17.89 3.77 10.97
C PHE A 139 -17.30 2.82 12.01
N PHE A 140 -17.96 1.70 12.31
CA PHE A 140 -17.44 0.72 13.26
C PHE A 140 -16.13 0.08 12.82
N LEU A 141 -16.01 -0.24 11.53
CA LEU A 141 -14.76 -0.79 10.98
C LEU A 141 -13.58 0.16 11.18
N ARG A 142 -13.79 1.46 11.00
CA ARG A 142 -12.76 2.48 11.18
C ARG A 142 -12.52 2.81 12.64
N LEU A 143 -13.55 2.85 13.47
CA LEU A 143 -13.44 3.02 14.91
C LEU A 143 -12.56 1.93 15.54
N LEU A 144 -12.81 0.68 15.21
CA LEU A 144 -12.03 -0.48 15.68
C LEU A 144 -10.58 -0.49 15.17
N ARG A 145 -10.28 0.24 14.10
CA ARG A 145 -8.92 0.44 13.57
C ARG A 145 -8.21 1.67 14.13
N GLY A 146 -8.84 2.43 15.02
CA GLY A 146 -8.23 3.60 15.66
C GLY A 146 -8.12 4.82 14.75
N THR A 147 -9.13 5.10 13.93
CA THR A 147 -9.12 6.27 13.04
C THR A 147 -9.53 7.54 13.77
N GLY A 148 -9.01 8.70 13.35
CA GLY A 148 -9.45 10.01 13.85
C GLY A 148 -10.74 10.52 13.18
N GLY A 149 -11.22 11.71 13.57
CA GLY A 149 -12.50 12.29 13.14
C GLY A 149 -12.72 12.32 11.62
N GLU A 150 -11.68 12.62 10.83
CA GLU A 150 -11.76 12.56 9.36
C GLU A 150 -12.11 11.16 8.83
N GLY A 151 -11.54 10.14 9.45
CA GLY A 151 -11.86 8.75 9.10
C GLY A 151 -13.26 8.37 9.55
N LEU A 152 -13.71 8.80 10.73
CA LEU A 152 -15.06 8.54 11.24
C LEU A 152 -16.15 9.23 10.41
N ALA A 153 -15.86 10.28 9.68
CA ALA A 153 -16.78 10.94 8.74
C ALA A 153 -17.34 10.02 7.63
N GLY A 154 -16.78 8.82 7.47
CA GLY A 154 -17.27 7.84 6.51
C GLY A 154 -16.97 8.15 5.05
N MET A 155 -17.88 7.73 4.15
CA MET A 155 -17.78 7.99 2.72
C MET A 155 -18.34 9.38 2.41
N LYS A 156 -17.63 10.13 1.56
CA LYS A 156 -18.13 11.41 1.05
C LYS A 156 -19.20 11.19 -0.01
N TRP A 157 -20.18 12.08 -0.08
CA TRP A 157 -21.20 12.12 -1.13
C TRP A 157 -20.59 12.20 -2.53
N ARG A 158 -19.52 12.97 -2.64
CA ARG A 158 -18.73 13.12 -3.86
C ARG A 158 -17.25 12.97 -3.54
N SER A 159 -16.55 12.16 -4.31
CA SER A 159 -15.10 11.97 -4.21
C SER A 159 -14.52 11.76 -5.60
N LEU A 160 -13.22 11.97 -5.76
CA LEU A 160 -12.54 11.63 -7.00
C LEU A 160 -12.23 10.12 -7.05
N SER A 161 -12.19 9.57 -8.24
CA SER A 161 -11.78 8.17 -8.44
C SER A 161 -10.29 8.02 -8.19
N ALA A 162 -9.89 7.01 -7.41
CA ALA A 162 -8.48 6.68 -7.22
C ALA A 162 -7.79 6.19 -8.51
N ALA A 163 -8.58 5.67 -9.47
CA ALA A 163 -8.06 5.21 -10.76
C ALA A 163 -7.92 6.36 -11.79
N ASP A 164 -8.68 7.46 -11.61
CA ASP A 164 -8.64 8.62 -12.51
C ASP A 164 -9.23 9.85 -11.80
N GLN A 165 -8.38 10.79 -11.45
CA GLN A 165 -8.74 12.00 -10.69
C GLN A 165 -9.65 12.97 -11.45
N THR A 166 -9.88 12.76 -12.75
CA THR A 166 -10.82 13.56 -13.56
C THR A 166 -12.26 13.09 -13.43
N ILE A 167 -12.49 11.91 -12.81
CA ILE A 167 -13.79 11.27 -12.68
C ILE A 167 -14.29 11.38 -11.25
N ALA A 168 -15.48 11.94 -11.08
CA ALA A 168 -16.16 12.02 -9.80
C ALA A 168 -16.98 10.76 -9.52
N LEU A 169 -16.86 10.21 -8.33
CA LEU A 169 -17.71 9.16 -7.79
C LEU A 169 -18.76 9.81 -6.88
N VAL A 170 -20.04 9.62 -7.17
CA VAL A 170 -21.15 10.15 -6.38
C VAL A 170 -22.00 9.03 -5.78
N ARG A 171 -22.61 9.30 -4.62
CA ARG A 171 -23.35 8.30 -3.83
C ARG A 171 -24.70 8.86 -3.40
N PRO A 172 -25.70 8.84 -4.29
CA PRO A 172 -26.99 9.49 -4.02
C PRO A 172 -27.82 8.84 -2.93
N LEU A 173 -27.47 7.61 -2.51
CA LEU A 173 -28.25 6.82 -1.55
C LEU A 173 -27.65 6.78 -0.14
N LEU A 174 -26.66 7.62 0.19
CA LEU A 174 -25.94 7.53 1.47
C LEU A 174 -26.80 7.80 2.72
N ASP A 175 -27.96 8.45 2.61
CA ASP A 175 -28.92 8.70 3.70
C ASP A 175 -30.15 7.79 3.66
N PHE A 176 -30.14 6.76 2.80
CA PHE A 176 -31.21 5.78 2.72
C PHE A 176 -30.79 4.47 3.36
N SER A 177 -31.65 3.88 4.17
CA SER A 177 -31.44 2.56 4.75
C SER A 177 -31.67 1.45 3.73
N LYS A 178 -31.07 0.29 3.96
CA LYS A 178 -31.31 -0.92 3.16
C LYS A 178 -32.78 -1.29 3.12
N THR A 179 -33.50 -1.11 4.23
CA THR A 179 -34.93 -1.40 4.35
C THR A 179 -35.76 -0.53 3.40
N GLU A 180 -35.46 0.79 3.35
CA GLU A 180 -36.15 1.72 2.42
C GLU A 180 -35.87 1.35 0.96
N LEU A 181 -34.66 0.98 0.63
CA LEU A 181 -34.28 0.56 -0.73
C LEU A 181 -35.03 -0.73 -1.14
N LEU A 182 -35.12 -1.70 -0.24
CA LEU A 182 -35.87 -2.95 -0.50
C LEU A 182 -37.39 -2.70 -0.61
N ALA A 183 -37.94 -1.81 0.20
CA ALA A 183 -39.35 -1.41 0.08
C ALA A 183 -39.64 -0.81 -1.30
N PHE A 184 -38.80 0.15 -1.73
CA PHE A 184 -38.93 0.74 -3.07
C PHE A 184 -38.78 -0.30 -4.19
N ALA A 185 -37.84 -1.24 -4.05
CA ALA A 185 -37.66 -2.31 -5.04
C ALA A 185 -38.90 -3.19 -5.17
N ARG A 186 -39.58 -3.52 -4.05
CA ARG A 186 -40.80 -4.32 -4.03
C ARG A 186 -42.00 -3.56 -4.64
N GLU A 187 -42.23 -2.32 -4.23
CA GLU A 187 -43.26 -1.45 -4.75
C GLU A 187 -43.20 -1.26 -6.27
N ASN A 188 -41.96 -1.10 -6.79
CA ASN A 188 -41.73 -0.88 -8.21
C ASN A 188 -41.46 -2.17 -8.99
N LYS A 189 -41.63 -3.34 -8.37
CA LYS A 189 -41.40 -4.68 -8.96
C LYS A 189 -40.05 -4.80 -9.64
N ILE A 190 -39.02 -4.21 -9.03
CA ILE A 190 -37.63 -4.27 -9.53
C ILE A 190 -37.09 -5.66 -9.25
N ARG A 191 -36.72 -6.38 -10.31
CA ARG A 191 -36.07 -7.69 -10.19
C ARG A 191 -34.60 -7.49 -9.83
N PHE A 192 -34.13 -8.13 -8.78
CA PHE A 192 -32.75 -8.15 -8.35
C PHE A 192 -32.35 -9.56 -7.91
N ARG A 193 -31.06 -9.77 -7.74
CA ARG A 193 -30.52 -11.02 -7.20
C ARG A 193 -29.86 -10.75 -5.85
N ASP A 194 -30.09 -11.65 -4.92
CA ASP A 194 -29.41 -11.56 -3.63
C ASP A 194 -27.95 -11.98 -3.78
N ASP A 195 -27.07 -11.19 -3.23
CA ASP A 195 -25.63 -11.47 -3.26
C ASP A 195 -25.24 -12.42 -2.12
N ALA A 196 -25.26 -13.71 -2.42
CA ALA A 196 -24.80 -14.74 -1.48
C ALA A 196 -23.31 -14.64 -1.11
N SER A 197 -22.49 -13.83 -1.80
CA SER A 197 -21.06 -13.66 -1.51
C SER A 197 -20.76 -12.77 -0.31
N ASN A 198 -21.76 -12.14 0.29
CA ASN A 198 -21.62 -11.36 1.53
C ASN A 198 -21.11 -12.19 2.73
N PHE A 199 -21.01 -13.52 2.59
CA PHE A 199 -20.60 -14.42 3.67
C PHE A 199 -19.09 -14.64 3.82
N ALA A 200 -18.26 -14.31 2.82
CA ALA A 200 -16.86 -14.76 2.83
C ALA A 200 -15.78 -13.66 2.66
N ALA A 201 -16.11 -12.44 2.29
CA ALA A 201 -15.09 -11.53 1.75
C ALA A 201 -14.40 -10.63 2.80
N ASP A 202 -15.06 -10.24 3.89
CA ASP A 202 -14.43 -9.45 4.97
C ASP A 202 -14.96 -9.96 6.32
N PHE A 203 -14.18 -10.79 6.98
CA PHE A 203 -14.56 -11.40 8.26
C PHE A 203 -14.98 -10.36 9.32
N LEU A 204 -14.26 -9.24 9.41
CA LEU A 204 -14.57 -8.19 10.38
C LEU A 204 -15.83 -7.39 10.00
N ARG A 205 -15.99 -7.04 8.71
CA ARG A 205 -17.17 -6.32 8.23
C ARG A 205 -18.43 -7.16 8.39
N ASN A 206 -18.37 -8.45 8.08
CA ASN A 206 -19.47 -9.38 8.25
C ASN A 206 -19.84 -9.56 9.74
N ARG A 207 -18.85 -9.63 10.63
CA ARG A 207 -19.10 -9.65 12.07
C ARG A 207 -19.76 -8.38 12.57
N ILE A 208 -19.34 -7.22 12.09
CA ILE A 208 -20.01 -5.94 12.40
C ILE A 208 -21.47 -6.00 11.95
N ARG A 209 -21.75 -6.44 10.74
CA ARG A 209 -23.11 -6.50 10.15
C ARG A 209 -24.01 -7.52 10.85
N HIS A 210 -23.51 -8.71 11.13
CA HIS A 210 -24.33 -9.84 11.57
C HIS A 210 -24.30 -10.08 13.08
N GLU A 211 -23.30 -9.57 13.79
CA GLU A 211 -23.15 -9.75 15.24
C GLU A 211 -23.28 -8.42 15.99
N LEU A 212 -22.39 -7.44 15.70
CA LEU A 212 -22.28 -6.22 16.49
C LEU A 212 -23.51 -5.30 16.32
N LEU A 213 -23.89 -4.97 15.09
CA LEU A 213 -25.02 -4.07 14.84
C LEU A 213 -26.36 -4.64 15.34
N PRO A 214 -26.69 -5.92 15.12
CA PRO A 214 -27.90 -6.50 15.73
C PRO A 214 -27.88 -6.49 17.25
N LEU A 215 -26.71 -6.75 17.86
CA LEU A 215 -26.54 -6.68 19.31
C LEU A 215 -26.81 -5.26 19.85
N LEU A 216 -26.21 -4.25 19.21
CA LEU A 216 -26.37 -2.83 19.59
C LEU A 216 -27.82 -2.39 19.44
N ARG A 217 -28.49 -2.73 18.33
CA ARG A 217 -29.90 -2.40 18.07
C ARG A 217 -30.82 -3.04 19.08
N LYS A 218 -30.58 -4.32 19.43
CA LYS A 218 -31.47 -5.09 20.33
C LYS A 218 -31.29 -4.76 21.79
N LYS A 219 -30.03 -4.60 22.25
CA LYS A 219 -29.72 -4.53 23.69
C LYS A 219 -29.37 -3.13 24.20
N TYR A 220 -28.94 -2.23 23.33
CA TYR A 220 -28.42 -0.93 23.76
C TYR A 220 -29.24 0.24 23.21
N GLN A 221 -29.34 0.38 21.90
CA GLN A 221 -29.99 1.53 21.28
C GLN A 221 -30.63 1.12 19.94
N PRO A 222 -31.95 0.96 19.87
CA PRO A 222 -32.64 0.62 18.64
C PRO A 222 -32.36 1.59 17.47
N ALA A 223 -32.13 2.86 17.77
CA ALA A 223 -31.83 3.91 16.79
C ALA A 223 -30.32 4.15 16.61
N VAL A 224 -29.43 3.18 16.94
CA VAL A 224 -27.97 3.34 16.87
C VAL A 224 -27.49 3.80 15.50
N ASP A 225 -28.09 3.31 14.42
CA ASP A 225 -27.71 3.70 13.06
C ASP A 225 -27.89 5.21 12.85
N ARG A 226 -29.02 5.77 13.26
CA ARG A 226 -29.28 7.20 13.17
C ARG A 226 -28.33 8.02 14.05
N THR A 227 -28.04 7.52 15.23
CA THR A 227 -27.08 8.17 16.17
C THR A 227 -25.68 8.19 15.54
N VAL A 228 -25.23 7.08 14.97
CA VAL A 228 -23.93 6.98 14.30
C VAL A 228 -23.87 7.91 13.08
N LEU A 229 -24.91 7.93 12.24
CA LEU A 229 -24.93 8.81 11.06
C LEU A 229 -24.86 10.30 11.44
N ARG A 230 -25.54 10.70 12.52
CA ARG A 230 -25.44 12.08 13.04
C ARG A 230 -24.04 12.39 13.55
N LEU A 231 -23.44 11.48 14.30
CA LEU A 231 -22.06 11.65 14.77
C LEU A 231 -21.07 11.76 13.59
N MET A 232 -21.26 10.94 12.55
CA MET A 232 -20.45 11.01 11.33
C MET A 232 -20.57 12.37 10.62
N ASP A 233 -21.76 12.93 10.57
CA ASP A 233 -22.01 14.25 9.96
C ASP A 233 -21.31 15.37 10.74
N VAL A 234 -21.45 15.38 12.06
CA VAL A 234 -20.79 16.34 12.95
C VAL A 234 -19.28 16.23 12.83
N ALA A 235 -18.73 15.03 13.08
CA ALA A 235 -17.30 14.81 13.02
C ALA A 235 -16.70 15.11 11.63
N GLY A 236 -17.48 14.82 10.57
CA GLY A 236 -17.11 15.13 9.18
C GLY A 236 -16.99 16.62 8.93
N THR A 237 -17.98 17.38 9.37
CA THR A 237 -18.02 18.84 9.22
C THR A 237 -16.87 19.51 9.97
N GLU A 238 -16.64 19.11 11.22
CA GLU A 238 -15.51 19.60 12.02
C GLU A 238 -14.16 19.25 11.38
N ALA A 239 -14.00 18.00 10.92
CA ALA A 239 -12.77 17.57 10.26
C ALA A 239 -12.52 18.30 8.93
N GLU A 240 -13.56 18.60 8.16
CA GLU A 240 -13.46 19.39 6.94
C GLU A 240 -13.05 20.84 7.23
N PHE A 241 -13.63 21.46 8.26
CA PHE A 241 -13.23 22.80 8.69
C PHE A 241 -11.74 22.86 9.07
N VAL A 242 -11.30 21.98 9.98
CA VAL A 242 -9.89 21.88 10.38
C VAL A 242 -8.98 21.61 9.18
N GLY A 243 -9.41 20.73 8.27
CA GLY A 243 -8.67 20.41 7.04
C GLY A 243 -8.54 21.61 6.11
N ALA A 244 -9.61 22.39 5.94
CA ALA A 244 -9.61 23.58 5.11
C ALA A 244 -8.70 24.67 5.68
N VAL A 245 -8.71 24.90 6.99
CA VAL A 245 -7.80 25.84 7.66
C VAL A 245 -6.35 25.43 7.47
N ALA A 246 -6.03 24.16 7.74
CA ALA A 246 -4.67 23.64 7.56
C ALA A 246 -4.19 23.75 6.10
N ALA A 247 -5.03 23.42 5.13
CA ALA A 247 -4.70 23.55 3.71
C ALA A 247 -4.42 25.02 3.32
N ARG A 248 -5.21 25.96 3.83
CA ARG A 248 -4.97 27.40 3.59
C ARG A 248 -3.62 27.85 4.15
N ILE A 249 -3.23 27.37 5.32
CA ILE A 249 -1.91 27.67 5.92
C ILE A 249 -0.79 27.09 5.04
N LEU A 250 -0.87 25.80 4.67
CA LEU A 250 0.13 25.13 3.83
C LEU A 250 0.33 25.83 2.48
N HIS A 251 -0.75 26.25 1.84
CA HIS A 251 -0.69 26.95 0.56
C HIS A 251 -0.44 28.47 0.68
N ARG A 252 -0.07 28.95 1.87
CA ARG A 252 0.15 30.37 2.17
C ARG A 252 -1.03 31.29 1.82
N LYS A 253 -2.23 30.72 1.68
CA LYS A 253 -3.48 31.47 1.45
C LYS A 253 -4.04 32.10 2.73
N LEU A 254 -3.62 31.57 3.88
CA LEU A 254 -3.87 32.14 5.19
C LEU A 254 -2.52 32.43 5.84
N LYS A 255 -2.17 33.69 5.94
CA LYS A 255 -0.98 34.15 6.67
C LYS A 255 -1.27 34.02 8.17
N THR A 256 -0.48 33.22 8.88
CA THR A 256 -0.48 33.20 10.34
C THR A 256 0.82 33.86 10.83
N LYS A 257 0.69 34.76 11.82
CA LYS A 257 1.85 35.34 12.53
C LYS A 257 2.34 34.43 13.64
N LYS A 258 1.55 33.37 14.00
CA LYS A 258 1.89 32.45 15.07
C LYS A 258 2.86 31.40 14.56
N PRO A 259 3.93 31.10 15.32
CA PRO A 259 4.80 29.96 15.03
C PRO A 259 4.00 28.63 15.14
N PHE A 260 4.51 27.59 14.52
CA PHE A 260 3.82 26.28 14.49
C PHE A 260 3.41 25.78 15.89
N ALA A 261 4.28 25.96 16.90
CA ALA A 261 4.04 25.51 18.25
C ALA A 261 2.83 26.19 18.95
N GLU A 262 2.50 27.42 18.54
CA GLU A 262 1.37 28.17 19.10
C GLU A 262 0.05 27.96 18.33
N LEU A 263 0.07 27.20 17.24
CA LEU A 263 -1.15 26.84 16.53
C LEU A 263 -2.00 25.88 17.38
N PRO A 264 -3.35 25.93 17.27
CA PRO A 264 -4.19 24.93 17.92
C PRO A 264 -3.76 23.50 17.58
N LEU A 265 -3.78 22.60 18.57
CA LEU A 265 -3.31 21.22 18.44
C LEU A 265 -3.94 20.49 17.24
N ALA A 266 -5.24 20.69 17.00
CA ALA A 266 -5.94 20.10 15.86
C ALA A 266 -5.35 20.56 14.51
N ILE A 267 -4.89 21.83 14.42
CA ILE A 267 -4.26 22.39 13.21
C ILE A 267 -2.85 21.81 13.05
N GLN A 268 -2.04 21.76 14.11
CA GLN A 268 -0.70 21.17 14.08
C GLN A 268 -0.75 19.73 13.53
N ARG A 269 -1.62 18.88 14.12
CA ARG A 269 -1.83 17.49 13.68
C ARG A 269 -2.24 17.42 12.20
N ARG A 270 -3.14 18.29 11.78
CA ARG A 270 -3.64 18.31 10.40
C ARG A 270 -2.59 18.73 9.40
N LEU A 271 -1.75 19.72 9.73
CA LEU A 271 -0.63 20.18 8.91
C LEU A 271 0.38 19.05 8.68
N ILE A 272 0.76 18.35 9.74
CA ILE A 272 1.67 17.19 9.66
C ILE A 272 1.06 16.09 8.78
N ARG A 273 -0.21 15.71 9.05
CA ARG A 273 -0.91 14.68 8.28
C ARG A 273 -1.00 14.98 6.79
N HIS A 274 -1.31 16.23 6.40
CA HIS A 274 -1.38 16.63 4.99
C HIS A 274 -0.03 16.46 4.31
N GLN A 275 1.06 16.87 4.96
CA GLN A 275 2.41 16.76 4.41
C GLN A 275 2.86 15.30 4.30
N LEU A 276 2.61 14.47 5.31
CA LEU A 276 2.91 13.03 5.26
C LEU A 276 2.17 12.34 4.11
N ILE A 277 0.88 12.64 3.92
CA ILE A 277 0.09 12.10 2.80
C ILE A 277 0.67 12.52 1.44
N ALA A 278 1.08 13.79 1.30
CA ALA A 278 1.72 14.30 0.09
C ALA A 278 3.04 13.57 -0.21
N LEU A 279 3.78 13.18 0.82
CA LEU A 279 5.00 12.37 0.74
C LEU A 279 4.71 10.86 0.58
N ARG A 280 3.44 10.44 0.51
CA ARG A 280 3.00 9.04 0.45
C ARG A 280 3.39 8.21 1.67
N ILE A 281 3.52 8.85 2.82
CA ILE A 281 3.82 8.23 4.11
C ILE A 281 2.51 8.10 4.89
N PRO A 282 2.15 6.89 5.38
CA PRO A 282 0.98 6.70 6.23
C PRO A 282 1.07 7.58 7.49
N PRO A 283 0.08 8.46 7.75
CA PRO A 283 0.13 9.36 8.90
C PRO A 283 -0.38 8.67 10.17
N GLU A 284 0.37 7.68 10.67
CA GLU A 284 0.06 6.99 11.91
C GLU A 284 0.08 7.97 13.09
N PHE A 285 -0.78 7.74 14.10
CA PHE A 285 -0.93 8.65 15.24
C PHE A 285 0.40 8.89 15.96
N ALA A 286 1.15 7.82 16.26
CA ALA A 286 2.44 7.92 16.94
C ALA A 286 3.45 8.76 16.16
N LEU A 287 3.53 8.57 14.84
CA LEU A 287 4.40 9.36 13.97
C LEU A 287 4.01 10.84 13.95
N VAL A 288 2.70 11.12 13.87
CA VAL A 288 2.19 12.51 13.88
C VAL A 288 2.53 13.20 15.19
N GLU A 289 2.32 12.53 16.33
CA GLU A 289 2.65 13.11 17.65
C GLU A 289 4.16 13.28 17.83
N GLN A 290 4.95 12.30 17.46
CA GLN A 290 6.41 12.40 17.54
C GLN A 290 6.93 13.59 16.74
N LEU A 291 6.51 13.74 15.47
CA LEU A 291 6.90 14.89 14.66
C LEU A 291 6.40 16.22 15.24
N ARG A 292 5.23 16.22 15.89
CA ARG A 292 4.68 17.42 16.53
C ARG A 292 5.51 17.86 17.73
N GLU A 293 5.98 16.91 18.53
CA GLU A 293 6.67 17.18 19.80
C GLU A 293 8.17 17.40 19.66
N THR A 294 8.79 16.80 18.64
CA THR A 294 10.25 16.84 18.45
C THR A 294 10.66 17.57 17.16
N PRO A 295 10.72 18.92 17.17
CA PRO A 295 11.24 19.66 16.02
C PRO A 295 12.71 19.30 15.77
N ASP A 296 13.10 19.32 14.50
CA ASP A 296 14.47 19.09 14.01
C ASP A 296 15.08 17.71 14.34
N GLN A 297 14.28 16.78 14.88
CA GLN A 297 14.69 15.40 15.10
C GLN A 297 14.27 14.51 13.94
N ALA A 298 15.19 13.68 13.46
CA ALA A 298 14.93 12.70 12.41
C ALA A 298 14.17 11.49 12.98
N VAL A 299 12.96 11.24 12.46
CA VAL A 299 12.11 10.11 12.83
C VAL A 299 12.16 9.06 11.74
N SER A 300 12.49 7.82 12.09
CA SER A 300 12.55 6.70 11.15
C SER A 300 11.14 6.18 10.87
N VAL A 301 10.74 6.17 9.59
CA VAL A 301 9.42 5.68 9.14
C VAL A 301 9.51 4.22 8.66
N THR A 302 10.52 3.95 7.84
CA THR A 302 10.85 2.61 7.35
C THR A 302 12.35 2.47 7.22
N THR A 303 12.83 1.26 6.93
CA THR A 303 14.27 1.05 6.71
C THR A 303 14.79 2.00 5.63
N GLY A 304 15.56 3.00 6.04
CA GLY A 304 16.17 3.97 5.14
C GLY A 304 15.33 5.18 4.75
N VAL A 305 14.14 5.37 5.33
CA VAL A 305 13.33 6.59 5.14
C VAL A 305 13.20 7.29 6.48
N THR A 306 13.69 8.51 6.57
CA THR A 306 13.52 9.37 7.74
C THR A 306 12.77 10.64 7.37
N VAL A 307 11.96 11.12 8.30
CA VAL A 307 11.26 12.40 8.19
C VAL A 307 11.65 13.30 9.34
N THR A 308 11.77 14.59 9.06
CA THR A 308 12.08 15.61 10.05
C THR A 308 11.10 16.75 9.88
N ARG A 309 10.58 17.29 10.97
CA ARG A 309 9.77 18.52 10.97
C ARG A 309 10.62 19.66 11.54
N ASP A 310 10.77 20.75 10.80
CA ASP A 310 11.43 21.96 11.28
C ASP A 310 10.56 22.78 12.25
N ALA A 311 11.14 23.79 12.88
CA ALA A 311 10.44 24.70 13.79
C ALA A 311 9.26 25.43 13.12
N ALA A 312 9.30 25.64 11.82
CA ALA A 312 8.22 26.29 11.04
C ALA A 312 7.07 25.33 10.70
N GLY A 313 7.19 24.04 11.03
CA GLY A 313 6.18 23.03 10.77
C GLY A 313 6.27 22.37 9.39
N GLN A 314 7.37 22.58 8.65
CA GLN A 314 7.60 21.93 7.36
C GLN A 314 8.23 20.54 7.56
N ILE A 315 7.73 19.56 6.81
CA ILE A 315 8.24 18.19 6.84
C ILE A 315 9.16 17.98 5.64
N SER A 316 10.40 17.58 5.92
CA SER A 316 11.35 17.08 4.95
C SER A 316 11.46 15.57 5.07
N CYS A 317 11.61 14.90 3.93
CA CYS A 317 11.83 13.46 3.85
C CYS A 317 13.22 13.21 3.29
N GLN A 318 14.05 12.55 4.07
CA GLN A 318 15.36 12.08 3.61
C GLN A 318 15.22 10.60 3.26
N GLN A 319 15.35 10.31 1.99
CA GLN A 319 15.63 8.96 1.53
C GLN A 319 17.15 8.91 1.35
N PRO A 320 17.84 7.94 1.94
CA PRO A 320 19.25 7.75 1.58
C PRO A 320 19.29 7.60 0.06
N PRO A 321 20.27 8.20 -0.62
CA PRO A 321 20.43 7.99 -2.04
C PRO A 321 20.39 6.48 -2.25
N THR A 322 19.52 6.04 -3.14
CA THR A 322 19.49 4.66 -3.59
C THR A 322 20.81 4.47 -4.35
N ALA A 323 21.90 4.24 -3.60
CA ALA A 323 23.15 3.91 -4.22
C ALA A 323 22.87 2.74 -5.15
N ALA A 324 23.07 2.93 -6.44
CA ALA A 324 22.95 1.86 -7.40
C ALA A 324 23.83 0.70 -6.93
N PHE A 325 23.39 -0.53 -7.15
CA PHE A 325 24.26 -1.67 -6.87
C PHE A 325 25.54 -1.48 -7.66
N ASN A 326 26.68 -1.47 -6.98
CA ASN A 326 27.97 -1.37 -7.65
C ASN A 326 28.18 -2.69 -8.40
N ALA A 327 28.26 -2.61 -9.73
CA ALA A 327 28.44 -3.76 -10.60
C ALA A 327 29.91 -4.21 -10.69
N ALA A 328 30.83 -3.48 -10.08
CA ALA A 328 32.26 -3.81 -10.12
C ALA A 328 32.50 -5.20 -9.53
N GLU A 329 33.25 -5.99 -10.26
CA GLU A 329 33.77 -7.30 -9.83
C GLU A 329 35.22 -7.46 -10.23
N LEU A 330 35.98 -8.21 -9.42
CA LEU A 330 37.39 -8.51 -9.65
C LEU A 330 37.60 -10.02 -9.59
N LYS A 331 38.03 -10.61 -10.70
CA LYS A 331 38.42 -12.01 -10.75
C LYS A 331 39.86 -12.16 -10.27
N VAL A 332 40.05 -13.06 -9.33
CA VAL A 332 41.35 -13.26 -8.66
C VAL A 332 41.77 -14.72 -8.80
N LYS A 333 42.89 -14.96 -9.47
CA LYS A 333 43.50 -16.27 -9.50
C LYS A 333 44.28 -16.48 -8.20
N LEU A 334 43.95 -17.52 -7.45
CA LEU A 334 44.68 -17.94 -6.25
C LEU A 334 45.97 -18.71 -6.66
N ALA A 335 46.84 -18.03 -7.46
CA ALA A 335 48.09 -18.61 -7.92
C ALA A 335 49.20 -18.38 -6.88
N GLY A 336 50.10 -19.37 -6.71
CA GLY A 336 51.21 -19.29 -5.76
C GLY A 336 50.79 -19.55 -4.31
N LYS A 337 51.77 -19.50 -3.40
CA LYS A 337 51.55 -19.77 -1.97
C LYS A 337 50.85 -18.65 -1.20
N ARG A 338 50.93 -17.41 -1.68
CA ARG A 338 50.31 -16.22 -1.07
C ARG A 338 50.10 -15.10 -2.09
N GLY A 339 49.17 -14.20 -1.83
CA GLY A 339 48.91 -13.00 -2.63
C GLY A 339 48.18 -11.91 -1.85
N GLN A 340 48.17 -10.71 -2.44
CA GLN A 340 47.49 -9.54 -1.88
C GLN A 340 46.98 -8.67 -3.02
N LEU A 341 45.82 -8.01 -2.81
CA LEU A 341 45.25 -7.07 -3.77
C LEU A 341 44.30 -6.08 -3.12
N PRO A 342 44.16 -4.88 -3.65
CA PRO A 342 43.13 -3.94 -3.28
C PRO A 342 41.85 -4.14 -4.12
N PHE A 343 40.66 -3.99 -3.49
CA PHE A 343 39.39 -3.91 -4.19
C PHE A 343 38.39 -3.07 -3.39
N ALA A 344 37.70 -2.15 -4.05
CA ALA A 344 36.69 -1.26 -3.45
C ALA A 344 37.18 -0.56 -2.16
N GLY A 345 38.44 -0.09 -2.15
CA GLY A 345 39.05 0.60 -1.01
C GLY A 345 39.42 -0.30 0.17
N GLN A 346 39.35 -1.62 0.01
CA GLN A 346 39.75 -2.61 1.02
C GLN A 346 40.96 -3.42 0.51
N GLU A 347 41.78 -3.86 1.43
CA GLU A 347 42.91 -4.75 1.10
C GLU A 347 42.54 -6.19 1.46
N PHE A 348 42.76 -7.10 0.52
CA PHE A 348 42.57 -8.53 0.67
C PHE A 348 43.88 -9.25 0.50
N SER A 349 44.15 -10.22 1.39
CA SER A 349 45.31 -11.08 1.25
C SER A 349 44.93 -12.53 1.50
N TRP A 350 45.66 -13.43 0.87
CA TRP A 350 45.47 -14.88 1.02
C TRP A 350 46.76 -15.63 1.11
N ALA A 351 46.72 -16.79 1.77
CA ALA A 351 47.78 -17.78 1.75
C ALA A 351 47.20 -19.19 1.64
N LEU A 352 47.76 -19.97 0.74
CA LEU A 352 47.46 -21.40 0.62
C LEU A 352 48.49 -22.18 1.43
N LYS A 353 48.03 -22.98 2.40
CA LYS A 353 48.87 -23.77 3.27
C LYS A 353 48.41 -25.24 3.30
N PRO A 354 49.27 -26.24 3.46
CA PRO A 354 48.85 -27.58 3.83
C PRO A 354 48.02 -27.53 5.11
N PHE A 355 46.99 -28.39 5.21
CA PHE A 355 46.20 -28.50 6.42
C PHE A 355 46.66 -29.75 7.22
N ALA A 356 47.20 -29.53 8.40
CA ALA A 356 47.77 -30.56 9.27
C ALA A 356 46.76 -31.06 10.36
N GLY A 357 45.47 -30.89 10.14
CA GLY A 357 44.41 -31.38 11.07
C GLY A 357 44.11 -30.47 12.27
N THR A 358 44.99 -29.52 12.62
CA THR A 358 44.75 -28.56 13.70
C THR A 358 44.14 -27.26 13.14
N ARG A 359 42.97 -26.88 13.66
CA ARG A 359 42.35 -25.58 13.32
C ARG A 359 43.20 -24.43 13.89
N GLY A 360 43.81 -23.67 13.02
CA GLY A 360 44.34 -22.36 13.40
C GLY A 360 43.24 -21.48 13.99
N ARG A 361 43.58 -20.56 14.88
CA ARG A 361 42.63 -19.63 15.49
C ARG A 361 42.17 -18.62 14.43
N ALA A 362 40.90 -18.67 14.00
CA ALA A 362 40.30 -17.57 13.25
C ALA A 362 40.29 -16.31 14.13
N THR A 363 40.65 -15.18 13.55
CA THR A 363 40.59 -13.88 14.23
C THR A 363 39.53 -13.01 13.59
N ARG A 364 39.26 -11.84 14.16
CA ARG A 364 38.28 -10.90 13.63
C ARG A 364 38.53 -10.46 12.16
N LEU A 365 39.77 -10.63 11.67
CA LEU A 365 40.22 -10.22 10.33
C LEU A 365 40.78 -11.39 9.51
N THR A 366 40.68 -12.62 10.01
CA THR A 366 41.21 -13.81 9.34
C THR A 366 40.22 -14.94 9.40
N GLU A 367 39.89 -15.49 8.24
CA GLU A 367 39.00 -16.65 8.09
C GLU A 367 39.72 -17.80 7.40
N LEU A 368 39.31 -19.03 7.68
CA LEU A 368 39.96 -20.25 7.19
C LEU A 368 38.95 -21.07 6.40
N PHE A 369 39.31 -21.43 5.17
CA PHE A 369 38.47 -22.21 4.27
C PHE A 369 39.18 -23.43 3.71
N ASP A 370 38.42 -24.40 3.28
CA ASP A 370 38.90 -25.52 2.46
C ASP A 370 39.27 -24.99 1.06
N ALA A 371 40.55 -24.93 0.75
CA ALA A 371 41.03 -24.35 -0.50
C ALA A 371 40.59 -25.13 -1.74
N ASP A 372 40.40 -26.45 -1.62
CA ASP A 372 40.01 -27.28 -2.76
C ASP A 372 38.54 -27.07 -3.09
N LYS A 373 37.71 -26.75 -2.10
CA LYS A 373 36.27 -26.40 -2.30
C LYS A 373 36.08 -24.97 -2.80
N VAL A 374 36.93 -24.01 -2.40
CA VAL A 374 36.93 -22.64 -2.92
C VAL A 374 37.36 -22.60 -4.38
N GLY A 375 38.39 -23.41 -4.72
CA GLY A 375 38.94 -23.50 -6.05
C GLY A 375 40.12 -22.54 -6.31
N GLY A 376 40.69 -22.58 -7.51
CA GLY A 376 41.86 -21.79 -7.90
C GLY A 376 41.54 -20.38 -8.39
N GLU A 377 40.25 -20.01 -8.53
CA GLU A 377 39.83 -18.69 -8.95
C GLU A 377 38.62 -18.25 -8.14
N ILE A 378 38.64 -17.02 -7.67
CA ILE A 378 37.54 -16.39 -6.91
C ILE A 378 37.13 -15.07 -7.54
N ILE A 379 35.94 -14.60 -7.18
CA ILE A 379 35.42 -13.31 -7.62
C ILE A 379 35.12 -12.46 -6.39
N LEU A 380 35.72 -11.29 -6.28
CA LEU A 380 35.32 -10.25 -5.34
C LEU A 380 34.32 -9.36 -6.02
N ARG A 381 33.17 -9.14 -5.35
CA ARG A 381 32.12 -8.29 -5.86
C ARG A 381 31.27 -7.71 -4.74
N HIS A 382 30.46 -6.72 -5.06
CA HIS A 382 29.45 -6.24 -4.15
C HIS A 382 28.23 -7.16 -4.11
N TRP A 383 27.47 -7.06 -3.02
CA TRP A 383 26.20 -7.76 -2.86
C TRP A 383 25.19 -7.39 -3.97
N ARG A 384 24.43 -8.37 -4.45
CA ARG A 384 23.36 -8.23 -5.47
C ARG A 384 22.02 -8.68 -4.92
N ALA A 385 20.94 -8.06 -5.39
CA ALA A 385 19.59 -8.51 -5.04
C ALA A 385 19.37 -9.95 -5.50
N GLY A 386 18.85 -10.78 -4.59
CA GLY A 386 18.65 -12.21 -4.87
C GLY A 386 19.78 -13.13 -4.41
N ASP A 387 20.93 -12.60 -4.00
CA ASP A 387 22.02 -13.42 -3.43
C ASP A 387 21.53 -14.27 -2.26
N ARG A 388 21.94 -15.53 -2.27
CA ARG A 388 21.67 -16.52 -1.22
C ARG A 388 22.99 -16.97 -0.61
N PHE A 389 22.98 -17.20 0.69
CA PHE A 389 24.14 -17.64 1.43
C PHE A 389 23.75 -18.65 2.51
N GLN A 390 24.57 -19.65 2.72
CA GLN A 390 24.39 -20.66 3.77
C GLN A 390 25.53 -20.50 4.79
N PRO A 391 25.36 -19.71 5.86
CA PRO A 391 26.33 -19.66 6.95
C PRO A 391 26.50 -21.01 7.63
N ILE A 392 27.68 -21.25 8.18
CA ILE A 392 27.96 -22.46 8.97
C ILE A 392 26.91 -22.63 10.09
N GLY A 393 26.34 -23.84 10.16
CA GLY A 393 25.29 -24.21 11.12
C GLY A 393 23.85 -24.08 10.60
N LEU A 394 23.62 -23.51 9.41
CA LEU A 394 22.31 -23.54 8.78
C LEU A 394 22.15 -24.74 7.84
N LYS A 395 20.94 -25.36 7.86
CA LYS A 395 20.61 -26.52 7.01
C LYS A 395 20.44 -26.17 5.52
N SER A 396 20.11 -24.91 5.20
CA SER A 396 19.86 -24.46 3.82
C SER A 396 20.29 -23.01 3.60
N ALA A 397 20.52 -22.65 2.32
CA ALA A 397 20.83 -21.27 1.95
C ALA A 397 19.60 -20.37 2.09
N VAL A 398 19.80 -19.21 2.71
CA VAL A 398 18.77 -18.16 2.90
C VAL A 398 19.13 -16.91 2.10
N LYS A 399 18.19 -15.99 1.93
CA LYS A 399 18.48 -14.71 1.27
C LYS A 399 19.51 -13.92 2.11
N LEU A 400 20.55 -13.45 1.47
CA LEU A 400 21.60 -12.67 2.13
C LEU A 400 21.07 -11.38 2.77
N GLN A 401 20.04 -10.78 2.16
CA GLN A 401 19.33 -9.64 2.71
C GLN A 401 18.76 -9.91 4.11
N ASP A 402 18.17 -11.07 4.33
CA ASP A 402 17.57 -11.44 5.61
C ASP A 402 18.64 -11.63 6.69
N LEU A 403 19.78 -12.20 6.32
CA LEU A 403 20.95 -12.30 7.20
C LEU A 403 21.51 -10.94 7.60
N PHE A 404 21.55 -9.98 6.68
CA PHE A 404 21.97 -8.61 6.99
C PHE A 404 21.01 -7.90 7.94
N VAL A 405 19.69 -8.16 7.82
CA VAL A 405 18.69 -7.62 8.76
C VAL A 405 18.91 -8.21 10.15
N ASN A 406 19.07 -9.53 10.24
CA ASN A 406 19.27 -10.24 11.51
C ASN A 406 20.59 -9.83 12.19
N ALA A 407 21.64 -9.58 11.41
CA ALA A 407 22.93 -9.08 11.89
C ALA A 407 22.93 -7.56 12.17
N LYS A 408 21.78 -6.87 12.05
CA LYS A 408 21.58 -5.42 12.25
C LYS A 408 22.55 -4.56 11.42
N ILE A 409 22.94 -5.01 10.22
CA ILE A 409 23.81 -4.25 9.33
C ILE A 409 22.98 -3.14 8.66
N PRO A 410 23.35 -1.85 8.79
CA PRO A 410 22.63 -0.74 8.20
C PRO A 410 22.51 -0.83 6.68
N ALA A 411 21.38 -0.45 6.10
CA ALA A 411 21.09 -0.58 4.67
C ALA A 411 22.14 0.11 3.77
N ALA A 412 22.63 1.28 4.16
CA ALA A 412 23.68 2.01 3.46
C ALA A 412 24.99 1.19 3.39
N ARG A 413 25.36 0.54 4.50
CA ARG A 413 26.58 -0.29 4.56
C ARG A 413 26.44 -1.59 3.76
N ARG A 414 25.24 -2.18 3.63
CA ARG A 414 25.05 -3.43 2.88
C ARG A 414 25.51 -3.31 1.43
N ARG A 415 25.24 -2.15 0.80
CA ARG A 415 25.54 -1.92 -0.63
C ARG A 415 27.04 -1.74 -0.92
N THR A 416 27.81 -1.36 0.07
CA THR A 416 29.26 -1.20 -0.03
C THR A 416 30.03 -2.43 0.42
N LEU A 417 29.33 -3.45 0.98
CA LEU A 417 29.98 -4.69 1.39
C LEU A 417 30.53 -5.45 0.18
N VAL A 418 31.82 -5.80 0.26
CA VAL A 418 32.48 -6.71 -0.67
C VAL A 418 32.29 -8.13 -0.15
N LEU A 419 31.91 -9.04 -1.00
CA LEU A 419 31.83 -10.47 -0.69
C LEU A 419 32.72 -11.26 -1.67
N ALA A 420 33.08 -12.47 -1.27
CA ALA A 420 33.86 -13.36 -2.09
C ALA A 420 33.06 -14.59 -2.51
N THR A 421 33.12 -14.90 -3.83
CA THR A 421 32.48 -16.06 -4.43
C THR A 421 33.50 -16.95 -5.11
N THR A 422 33.15 -18.20 -5.31
CA THR A 422 33.84 -19.09 -6.22
C THR A 422 33.71 -18.63 -7.66
N ARG A 423 34.45 -19.21 -8.58
CA ARG A 423 34.30 -19.00 -10.04
C ARG A 423 32.86 -19.27 -10.52
N THR A 424 32.15 -20.18 -9.89
CA THR A 424 30.73 -20.54 -10.22
C THR A 424 29.71 -19.61 -9.58
N GLY A 425 30.14 -18.57 -8.82
CA GLY A 425 29.27 -17.58 -8.21
C GLY A 425 28.74 -17.95 -6.82
N GLU A 426 29.12 -19.12 -6.25
CA GLU A 426 28.72 -19.51 -4.91
C GLU A 426 29.47 -18.70 -3.86
N ILE A 427 28.74 -18.05 -2.93
CA ILE A 427 29.33 -17.18 -1.91
C ILE A 427 29.97 -18.02 -0.82
N PHE A 428 31.26 -17.84 -0.58
CA PHE A 428 31.97 -18.52 0.50
C PHE A 428 32.27 -17.59 1.68
N TRP A 429 32.36 -16.28 1.46
CA TRP A 429 32.67 -15.32 2.49
C TRP A 429 31.86 -14.02 2.36
N VAL A 430 31.38 -13.53 3.51
CA VAL A 430 30.70 -12.24 3.67
C VAL A 430 31.20 -11.59 4.96
N PRO A 431 31.72 -10.32 4.93
CA PRO A 431 32.22 -9.66 6.13
C PRO A 431 31.14 -9.48 7.18
N GLY A 432 31.48 -9.82 8.43
CA GLY A 432 30.57 -9.72 9.57
C GLY A 432 29.53 -10.86 9.69
N LEU A 433 29.56 -11.84 8.79
CA LEU A 433 28.80 -13.07 8.90
C LEU A 433 29.72 -14.26 9.12
N ARG A 434 29.16 -15.42 9.52
CA ARG A 434 29.93 -16.67 9.61
C ARG A 434 30.34 -17.15 8.22
N ILE A 435 31.35 -18.01 8.14
CA ILE A 435 31.83 -18.62 6.89
C ILE A 435 30.75 -19.49 6.24
N GLY A 436 30.81 -19.72 4.94
CA GLY A 436 29.92 -20.61 4.20
C GLY A 436 30.08 -22.06 4.65
N GLU A 437 28.93 -22.73 4.92
CA GLU A 437 28.89 -24.12 5.44
C GLU A 437 29.70 -25.09 4.58
N ARG A 438 29.57 -25.00 3.27
CA ARG A 438 30.25 -25.89 2.32
C ARG A 438 31.77 -25.76 2.37
N PHE A 439 32.27 -24.57 2.68
CA PHE A 439 33.68 -24.21 2.57
C PHE A 439 34.44 -24.34 3.89
N LYS A 440 33.81 -24.86 4.93
CA LYS A 440 34.47 -25.11 6.22
C LYS A 440 35.53 -26.17 6.13
N LEU A 441 36.56 -26.04 6.96
CA LEU A 441 37.58 -27.09 7.15
C LEU A 441 36.96 -28.35 7.74
N THR A 442 37.33 -29.50 7.19
CA THR A 442 36.90 -30.84 7.63
C THR A 442 38.12 -31.75 7.80
N PRO A 443 38.00 -32.91 8.44
CA PRO A 443 39.13 -33.87 8.52
C PRO A 443 39.66 -34.31 7.15
N ALA A 444 38.85 -34.23 6.10
CA ALA A 444 39.26 -34.57 4.74
C ALA A 444 39.94 -33.42 3.97
N THR A 445 40.01 -32.22 4.55
CA THR A 445 40.66 -31.07 3.93
C THR A 445 42.16 -31.32 3.82
N ARG A 446 42.74 -31.11 2.64
CA ARG A 446 44.19 -31.25 2.37
C ARG A 446 44.90 -29.93 2.38
N ARG A 447 44.28 -28.88 1.87
CA ARG A 447 44.84 -27.53 1.78
C ARG A 447 43.86 -26.52 2.38
N GLN A 448 44.38 -25.57 3.16
CA GLN A 448 43.60 -24.48 3.71
C GLN A 448 43.91 -23.17 3.01
N LEU A 449 42.85 -22.39 2.75
CA LEU A 449 42.93 -21.00 2.34
C LEU A 449 42.81 -20.11 3.60
N VAL A 450 43.87 -19.39 3.92
CA VAL A 450 43.88 -18.34 4.95
C VAL A 450 43.50 -17.05 4.25
N TRP A 451 42.36 -16.50 4.59
CA TRP A 451 41.78 -15.31 3.99
C TRP A 451 41.76 -14.16 4.99
N GLN A 452 42.36 -13.02 4.59
CA GLN A 452 42.42 -11.83 5.44
C GLN A 452 41.92 -10.61 4.69
N TRP A 453 41.27 -9.68 5.41
CA TRP A 453 40.88 -8.40 4.87
C TRP A 453 41.11 -7.28 5.87
N ARG A 454 41.37 -6.08 5.37
CA ARG A 454 41.50 -4.85 6.16
C ARG A 454 40.57 -3.80 5.58
N ALA A 455 39.73 -3.20 6.43
CA ALA A 455 38.96 -2.02 6.06
C ALA A 455 39.92 -0.81 5.91
N PRO A 456 39.63 0.18 5.06
CA PRO A 456 40.39 1.42 4.99
C PRO A 456 40.39 2.06 6.38
N GLY A 457 41.57 2.43 6.86
CA GLY A 457 41.71 3.21 8.10
C GLY A 457 40.99 4.55 7.98
N PRO A 458 40.49 5.16 9.07
CA PRO A 458 39.94 6.51 9.03
C PRO A 458 41.06 7.50 8.65
N GLY A 459 41.10 7.95 7.42
CA GLY A 459 41.95 9.02 6.96
C GLY A 459 42.97 8.64 5.87
N THR A 460 42.57 8.60 4.62
CA THR A 460 43.38 8.96 3.45
C THR A 460 42.48 9.35 2.29
N ASN A 461 41.72 10.45 2.45
CA ASN A 461 41.28 11.25 1.31
C ASN A 461 42.40 12.30 1.07
N ARG A 462 43.45 11.95 0.35
CA ARG A 462 44.22 12.94 -0.38
C ARG A 462 43.62 13.06 -1.77
N PRO A 463 43.19 14.25 -2.20
CA PRO A 463 42.85 14.49 -3.60
C PRO A 463 44.11 14.33 -4.44
N ASP A 464 44.00 13.62 -5.54
CA ASP A 464 45.02 13.38 -6.53
C ASP A 464 45.66 14.71 -6.96
N ALA A 465 47.01 14.75 -6.85
CA ALA A 465 47.84 15.80 -7.42
C ALA A 465 47.70 15.76 -8.96
N LYS A 466 47.49 16.92 -9.57
CA LYS A 466 47.59 17.10 -11.01
C LYS A 466 48.98 16.71 -11.49
N PRO A 467 49.13 16.05 -12.64
CA PRO A 467 50.39 15.96 -13.33
C PRO A 467 50.71 17.30 -14.02
N ASP A 468 51.95 17.72 -13.90
CA ASP A 468 52.57 18.79 -14.70
C ASP A 468 52.58 18.47 -16.19
#